data_900b7a400c01ab74e14857c581aceb9b
#
_entry.id   900b7a400c01ab74e14857c581aceb9b
#
_cell.length_a   1.000
_cell.length_b   1.000
_cell.length_c   1.000
_cell.angle_alpha   90.00
_cell.angle_beta   90.00
_cell.angle_gamma   90.00
#
_symmetry.space_group_name_H-M   'P 1'
#
loop_
_entity.id
_entity.type
_entity.pdbx_description
1 polymer ?
#
loop_
_entity_poly.entity_id
_entity_poly.type
_entity_poly.pdbx_seq_one_letter_code
_entity_poly.pdbx_strand_id
1 'polypeptide(L)'
;MFDKLEGLVDRLDTVLQELNDPDVAGNQNRFRDLMKEQNELTPIVEKYKEYKAEKQNIEDSLMLLEEESDEEMKELAKEELNESKANVERLEEELKILLIPKDPMDDKNIIVEMRAGAGGDEAGLFVADVARMYRNYAESKRWKVNTLSFNESGIGGFKELVFMVSGQGAYSRFKYESGVHRVQRIPATESGGRIHTSTITVAIMPEVEDVEVEIDMNDCKFDVFRASENGGQCVNTTDSAVRLTHIPTGIVVSCQDEKSQLKNKDKALKVLRSRLYELEQQKAHDEEAAKRKSQIGTGDRSEKIRTYNYPQGRVTDHRIKLTLHKLDSIMNGDLDELIDSLTAADQAAKLSNMEEE
;
A
#
# COMPACT_ATOMS: atom_id res chain seq x y z
N MET A 1 23.72 0.30 -11.10
CA MET A 1 22.92 1.47 -10.71
C MET A 1 22.81 2.50 -11.84
N PHE A 2 23.90 3.04 -12.37
CA PHE A 2 23.89 4.13 -13.37
C PHE A 2 23.29 3.74 -14.72
N ASP A 3 23.50 2.50 -15.19
CA ASP A 3 22.86 2.00 -16.42
C ASP A 3 21.32 1.97 -16.31
N LYS A 4 20.81 1.69 -15.11
CA LYS A 4 19.36 1.76 -14.85
C LYS A 4 18.85 3.20 -14.92
N LEU A 5 19.62 4.19 -14.42
CA LEU A 5 19.24 5.60 -14.45
C LEU A 5 19.19 6.16 -15.87
N GLU A 6 20.10 5.76 -16.75
CA GLU A 6 20.04 6.16 -18.16
C GLU A 6 18.79 5.60 -18.85
N GLY A 7 18.46 4.34 -18.58
CA GLY A 7 17.21 3.76 -19.07
C GLY A 7 15.95 4.50 -18.58
N LEU A 8 15.97 5.08 -17.37
CA LEU A 8 14.86 5.89 -16.85
C LEU A 8 14.77 7.26 -17.56
N VAL A 9 15.89 7.85 -17.97
CA VAL A 9 15.90 9.09 -18.79
C VAL A 9 15.22 8.82 -20.13
N ASP A 10 15.63 7.75 -20.82
CA ASP A 10 15.05 7.37 -22.12
C ASP A 10 13.56 7.04 -21.99
N ARG A 11 13.19 6.40 -20.88
CA ARG A 11 11.77 6.09 -20.60
C ARG A 11 10.94 7.34 -20.36
N LEU A 12 11.46 8.32 -19.61
CA LEU A 12 10.78 9.60 -19.39
C LEU A 12 10.57 10.34 -20.72
N ASP A 13 11.58 10.38 -21.59
CA ASP A 13 11.48 11.02 -22.89
C ASP A 13 10.41 10.32 -23.77
N THR A 14 10.33 8.99 -23.70
CA THR A 14 9.29 8.21 -24.38
C THR A 14 7.90 8.53 -23.83
N VAL A 15 7.72 8.58 -22.52
CA VAL A 15 6.45 8.93 -21.85
C VAL A 15 6.00 10.33 -22.24
N LEU A 16 6.93 11.30 -22.30
CA LEU A 16 6.63 12.67 -22.73
C LEU A 16 6.21 12.72 -24.20
N GLN A 17 6.80 11.90 -25.08
CA GLN A 17 6.38 11.78 -26.48
C GLN A 17 4.99 11.15 -26.59
N GLU A 18 4.72 10.06 -25.86
CA GLU A 18 3.41 9.41 -25.85
C GLU A 18 2.31 10.35 -25.32
N LEU A 19 2.57 11.17 -24.31
CA LEU A 19 1.62 12.16 -23.78
C LEU A 19 1.26 13.25 -24.77
N ASN A 20 2.14 13.54 -25.74
CA ASN A 20 1.87 14.50 -26.82
C ASN A 20 1.13 13.89 -28.00
N ASP A 21 0.88 12.56 -28.00
CA ASP A 21 0.13 11.88 -29.06
C ASP A 21 -1.38 12.16 -28.91
N PRO A 22 -2.06 12.69 -29.97
CA PRO A 22 -3.50 12.92 -29.95
C PRO A 22 -4.34 11.67 -29.62
N ASP A 23 -3.87 10.48 -30.00
CA ASP A 23 -4.57 9.22 -29.77
C ASP A 23 -4.59 8.85 -28.27
N VAL A 24 -3.55 9.22 -27.53
CA VAL A 24 -3.47 9.03 -26.08
C VAL A 24 -4.38 9.99 -25.34
N ALA A 25 -4.51 11.24 -25.81
CA ALA A 25 -5.43 12.23 -25.24
C ALA A 25 -6.90 11.77 -25.29
N GLY A 26 -7.27 10.91 -26.25
CA GLY A 26 -8.60 10.30 -26.38
C GLY A 26 -8.85 9.13 -25.42
N ASN A 27 -7.81 8.55 -24.83
CA ASN A 27 -7.91 7.41 -23.91
C ASN A 27 -7.57 7.84 -22.47
N GLN A 28 -8.61 8.15 -21.69
CA GLN A 28 -8.48 8.70 -20.34
C GLN A 28 -7.67 7.80 -19.37
N ASN A 29 -7.78 6.48 -19.49
CA ASN A 29 -7.05 5.55 -18.64
C ASN A 29 -5.55 5.56 -18.97
N ARG A 30 -5.20 5.45 -20.26
CA ARG A 30 -3.80 5.48 -20.71
C ARG A 30 -3.14 6.82 -20.40
N PHE A 31 -3.85 7.92 -20.60
CA PHE A 31 -3.36 9.25 -20.25
C PHE A 31 -3.05 9.38 -18.75
N ARG A 32 -3.98 8.90 -17.90
CA ARG A 32 -3.78 8.92 -16.44
C ARG A 32 -2.57 8.08 -16.01
N ASP A 33 -2.39 6.91 -16.60
CA ASP A 33 -1.27 6.01 -16.28
C ASP A 33 0.08 6.63 -16.69
N LEU A 34 0.16 7.21 -17.89
CA LEU A 34 1.35 7.92 -18.36
C LEU A 34 1.67 9.17 -17.52
N MET A 35 0.66 9.94 -17.11
CA MET A 35 0.85 11.08 -16.20
C MET A 35 1.37 10.64 -14.84
N LYS A 36 0.93 9.50 -14.32
CA LYS A 36 1.43 8.92 -13.07
C LYS A 36 2.89 8.52 -13.24
N GLU A 37 3.23 7.81 -14.31
CA GLU A 37 4.60 7.40 -14.64
C GLU A 37 5.52 8.61 -14.80
N GLN A 38 5.09 9.66 -15.49
CA GLN A 38 5.82 10.93 -15.61
C GLN A 38 6.14 11.54 -14.24
N ASN A 39 5.13 11.63 -13.36
CA ASN A 39 5.29 12.19 -12.02
C ASN A 39 6.27 11.37 -11.14
N GLU A 40 6.36 10.07 -11.38
CA GLU A 40 7.29 9.20 -10.68
C GLU A 40 8.72 9.33 -11.23
N LEU A 41 8.89 9.43 -12.55
CA LEU A 41 10.21 9.48 -13.20
C LEU A 41 10.87 10.86 -13.15
N THR A 42 10.08 11.93 -13.22
CA THR A 42 10.60 13.31 -13.29
C THR A 42 11.58 13.63 -12.16
N PRO A 43 11.27 13.42 -10.87
CA PRO A 43 12.19 13.77 -9.78
C PRO A 43 13.49 12.95 -9.81
N ILE A 44 13.43 11.69 -10.27
CA ILE A 44 14.61 10.83 -10.40
C ILE A 44 15.53 11.37 -11.50
N VAL A 45 14.95 11.69 -12.66
CA VAL A 45 15.70 12.18 -13.83
C VAL A 45 16.29 13.56 -13.57
N GLU A 46 15.55 14.46 -12.90
CA GLU A 46 16.07 15.79 -12.51
C GLU A 46 17.28 15.66 -11.59
N LYS A 47 17.20 14.84 -10.55
CA LYS A 47 18.33 14.59 -9.64
C LYS A 47 19.50 13.91 -10.33
N TYR A 48 19.23 13.02 -11.29
CA TYR A 48 20.30 12.40 -12.07
C TYR A 48 21.00 13.40 -13.01
N LYS A 49 20.26 14.36 -13.58
CA LYS A 49 20.85 15.45 -14.36
C LYS A 49 21.73 16.36 -13.50
N GLU A 50 21.28 16.71 -12.27
CA GLU A 50 22.11 17.45 -11.29
C GLU A 50 23.40 16.68 -10.97
N TYR A 51 23.30 15.37 -10.72
CA TYR A 51 24.45 14.52 -10.46
C TYR A 51 25.46 14.49 -11.63
N LYS A 52 24.97 14.37 -12.89
CA LYS A 52 25.85 14.43 -14.07
C LYS A 52 26.53 15.78 -14.20
N ALA A 53 25.83 16.87 -13.93
CA ALA A 53 26.41 18.21 -13.97
C ALA A 53 27.52 18.37 -12.92
N GLU A 54 27.30 17.91 -11.68
CA GLU A 54 28.34 17.96 -10.64
C GLU A 54 29.54 17.07 -10.96
N LYS A 55 29.33 15.91 -11.58
CA LYS A 55 30.45 15.09 -12.09
C LYS A 55 31.27 15.80 -13.17
N GLN A 56 30.59 16.49 -14.09
CA GLN A 56 31.29 17.27 -15.11
C GLN A 56 32.06 18.42 -14.47
N ASN A 57 31.49 19.12 -13.47
CA ASN A 57 32.21 20.16 -12.73
C ASN A 57 33.48 19.63 -12.06
N ILE A 58 33.46 18.40 -11.53
CA ILE A 58 34.65 17.75 -10.96
C ILE A 58 35.72 17.55 -12.04
N GLU A 59 35.33 17.03 -13.21
CA GLU A 59 36.28 16.81 -14.33
C GLU A 59 36.86 18.14 -14.83
N ASP A 60 36.02 19.15 -14.99
CA ASP A 60 36.44 20.50 -15.44
C ASP A 60 37.37 21.17 -14.41
N SER A 61 37.04 21.07 -13.11
CA SER A 61 37.90 21.61 -12.03
C SER A 61 39.27 20.88 -11.96
N LEU A 62 39.30 19.57 -12.20
CA LEU A 62 40.57 18.81 -12.27
C LEU A 62 41.41 19.23 -13.46
N MET A 63 40.83 19.43 -14.65
CA MET A 63 41.53 19.94 -15.82
C MET A 63 42.10 21.34 -15.57
N LEU A 64 41.29 22.23 -14.96
CA LEU A 64 41.75 23.57 -14.58
C LEU A 64 42.94 23.52 -13.61
N LEU A 65 42.96 22.62 -12.65
CA LEU A 65 44.07 22.45 -11.71
C LEU A 65 45.37 21.98 -12.37
N GLU A 66 45.25 21.22 -13.48
CA GLU A 66 46.41 20.73 -14.24
C GLU A 66 46.96 21.77 -15.22
N GLU A 67 46.10 22.53 -15.90
CA GLU A 67 46.48 23.44 -16.98
C GLU A 67 46.76 24.86 -16.52
N GLU A 68 46.14 25.32 -15.40
CA GLU A 68 46.28 26.72 -14.96
C GLU A 68 47.60 26.93 -14.20
N SER A 69 48.19 28.12 -14.38
CA SER A 69 49.44 28.53 -13.71
C SER A 69 49.22 29.55 -12.57
N ASP A 70 48.03 30.17 -12.53
CA ASP A 70 47.67 31.17 -11.53
C ASP A 70 47.21 30.51 -10.21
N GLU A 71 47.86 30.89 -9.10
CA GLU A 71 47.58 30.32 -7.78
C GLU A 71 46.14 30.65 -7.26
N GLU A 72 45.63 31.86 -7.56
CA GLU A 72 44.28 32.27 -7.17
C GLU A 72 43.21 31.42 -7.87
N MET A 73 43.42 31.18 -9.19
CA MET A 73 42.53 30.32 -9.97
C MET A 73 42.57 28.85 -9.51
N LYS A 74 43.76 28.36 -9.13
CA LYS A 74 43.89 27.01 -8.53
C LYS A 74 43.19 26.88 -7.17
N GLU A 75 43.20 27.94 -6.36
CA GLU A 75 42.54 27.91 -5.07
C GLU A 75 41.01 27.86 -5.24
N LEU A 76 40.47 28.67 -6.15
CA LEU A 76 39.04 28.61 -6.53
C LEU A 76 38.65 27.25 -7.11
N ALA A 77 39.43 26.69 -8.02
CA ALA A 77 39.17 25.36 -8.59
C ALA A 77 39.21 24.24 -7.53
N LYS A 78 40.04 24.36 -6.48
CA LYS A 78 40.04 23.41 -5.35
C LYS A 78 38.82 23.54 -4.48
N GLU A 79 38.32 24.76 -4.21
CA GLU A 79 37.11 24.98 -3.48
C GLU A 79 35.88 24.38 -4.21
N GLU A 80 35.76 24.69 -5.50
CA GLU A 80 34.70 24.15 -6.38
C GLU A 80 34.79 22.65 -6.47
N LEU A 81 35.95 22.04 -6.62
CA LEU A 81 36.17 20.60 -6.61
C LEU A 81 35.69 19.94 -5.30
N ASN A 82 35.96 20.57 -4.16
CA ASN A 82 35.55 20.04 -2.86
C ASN A 82 34.02 20.14 -2.66
N GLU A 83 33.43 21.26 -3.10
CA GLU A 83 31.97 21.45 -3.06
C GLU A 83 31.26 20.46 -3.98
N SER A 84 31.71 20.31 -5.23
CA SER A 84 31.12 19.36 -6.17
C SER A 84 31.26 17.90 -5.71
N LYS A 85 32.35 17.52 -5.06
CA LYS A 85 32.51 16.18 -4.48
C LYS A 85 31.48 15.93 -3.36
N ALA A 86 31.32 16.90 -2.46
CA ALA A 86 30.31 16.78 -1.39
C ALA A 86 28.88 16.72 -1.97
N ASN A 87 28.59 17.50 -3.02
CA ASN A 87 27.32 17.45 -3.73
C ASN A 87 27.08 16.09 -4.41
N VAL A 88 28.10 15.52 -5.05
CA VAL A 88 28.00 14.19 -5.68
C VAL A 88 27.66 13.11 -4.64
N GLU A 89 28.35 13.08 -3.50
CA GLU A 89 28.04 12.12 -2.43
C GLU A 89 26.60 12.26 -1.92
N ARG A 90 26.15 13.49 -1.69
CA ARG A 90 24.76 13.77 -1.28
C ARG A 90 23.74 13.33 -2.34
N LEU A 91 24.00 13.66 -3.61
CA LEU A 91 23.11 13.30 -4.72
C LEU A 91 23.07 11.79 -4.97
N GLU A 92 24.17 11.06 -4.75
CA GLU A 92 24.18 9.60 -4.80
C GLU A 92 23.27 8.98 -3.72
N GLU A 93 23.29 9.49 -2.50
CA GLU A 93 22.40 9.04 -1.44
C GLU A 93 20.93 9.38 -1.76
N GLU A 94 20.63 10.60 -2.22
CA GLU A 94 19.29 11.01 -2.64
C GLU A 94 18.77 10.14 -3.79
N LEU A 95 19.59 9.84 -4.79
CA LEU A 95 19.24 8.97 -5.93
C LEU A 95 18.98 7.53 -5.48
N LYS A 96 19.79 6.99 -4.56
CA LYS A 96 19.54 5.66 -3.99
C LYS A 96 18.15 5.58 -3.34
N ILE A 97 17.75 6.60 -2.59
CA ILE A 97 16.45 6.68 -1.94
C ILE A 97 15.33 6.78 -2.98
N LEU A 98 15.51 7.60 -4.02
CA LEU A 98 14.50 7.77 -5.09
C LEU A 98 14.31 6.52 -5.95
N LEU A 99 15.33 5.67 -6.06
CA LEU A 99 15.28 4.41 -6.79
C LEU A 99 14.58 3.27 -6.03
N ILE A 100 14.28 3.46 -4.73
CA ILE A 100 13.49 2.48 -3.98
C ILE A 100 12.10 2.41 -4.62
N PRO A 101 11.64 1.22 -5.06
CA PRO A 101 10.34 1.10 -5.67
C PRO A 101 9.26 1.55 -4.68
N LYS A 102 8.46 2.54 -5.09
CA LYS A 102 7.29 2.98 -4.32
C LYS A 102 6.27 1.86 -4.29
N ASP A 103 5.69 1.63 -3.12
CA ASP A 103 4.57 0.70 -3.01
C ASP A 103 3.35 1.31 -3.75
N PRO A 104 2.79 0.63 -4.76
CA PRO A 104 1.62 1.13 -5.49
C PRO A 104 0.40 1.36 -4.58
N MET A 105 0.42 0.82 -3.36
CA MET A 105 -0.64 1.02 -2.37
C MET A 105 -0.44 2.30 -1.55
N ASP A 106 0.74 2.95 -1.59
CA ASP A 106 1.06 4.10 -0.73
C ASP A 106 0.07 5.28 -0.86
N ASP A 107 -0.50 5.49 -2.05
CA ASP A 107 -1.48 6.56 -2.31
C ASP A 107 -2.94 6.17 -2.02
N LYS A 108 -3.20 4.90 -1.66
CA LYS A 108 -4.58 4.44 -1.41
C LYS A 108 -5.10 4.91 -0.05
N ASN A 109 -6.43 5.00 0.03
CA ASN A 109 -7.14 5.11 1.29
C ASN A 109 -6.93 3.83 2.10
N ILE A 110 -7.17 3.90 3.40
CA ILE A 110 -6.98 2.77 4.31
C ILE A 110 -8.22 2.45 5.13
N ILE A 111 -8.35 1.19 5.45
CA ILE A 111 -9.27 0.68 6.46
C ILE A 111 -8.41 0.28 7.67
N VAL A 112 -8.72 0.88 8.81
CA VAL A 112 -8.08 0.60 10.10
C VAL A 112 -9.01 -0.27 10.92
N GLU A 113 -8.59 -1.50 11.20
CA GLU A 113 -9.32 -2.41 12.09
C GLU A 113 -8.57 -2.53 13.41
N MET A 114 -9.26 -2.28 14.50
CA MET A 114 -8.70 -2.35 15.85
C MET A 114 -9.53 -3.30 16.70
N ARG A 115 -8.87 -4.21 17.40
CA ARG A 115 -9.53 -5.18 18.29
C ARG A 115 -8.87 -5.21 19.64
N ALA A 116 -9.68 -5.31 20.71
CA ALA A 116 -9.19 -5.57 22.04
C ALA A 116 -8.56 -6.97 22.11
N GLY A 117 -7.31 -7.04 22.61
CA GLY A 117 -6.59 -8.27 22.84
C GLY A 117 -6.63 -8.70 24.32
N ALA A 118 -5.49 -9.05 24.87
CA ALA A 118 -5.38 -9.43 26.27
C ALA A 118 -5.54 -8.21 27.22
N GLY A 119 -6.45 -8.28 28.17
CA GLY A 119 -6.64 -7.20 29.16
C GLY A 119 -8.10 -6.88 29.48
N GLY A 120 -9.07 -7.58 28.84
CA GLY A 120 -10.48 -7.36 29.10
C GLY A 120 -10.94 -5.94 28.80
N ASP A 121 -11.68 -5.34 29.72
CA ASP A 121 -12.26 -3.99 29.56
C ASP A 121 -11.20 -2.90 29.33
N GLU A 122 -10.02 -3.04 29.97
CA GLU A 122 -8.91 -2.10 29.80
C GLU A 122 -8.38 -2.10 28.36
N ALA A 123 -8.32 -3.27 27.73
CA ALA A 123 -7.95 -3.35 26.31
C ALA A 123 -8.97 -2.62 25.43
N GLY A 124 -10.26 -2.70 25.75
CA GLY A 124 -11.30 -1.95 25.05
C GLY A 124 -11.17 -0.43 25.20
N LEU A 125 -10.85 0.06 26.40
CA LEU A 125 -10.56 1.48 26.64
C LEU A 125 -9.31 1.93 25.86
N PHE A 126 -8.30 1.08 25.80
CA PHE A 126 -7.08 1.41 25.03
C PHE A 126 -7.35 1.45 23.52
N VAL A 127 -8.27 0.63 22.97
CA VAL A 127 -8.72 0.79 21.58
C VAL A 127 -9.27 2.19 21.34
N ALA A 128 -10.11 2.72 22.27
CA ALA A 128 -10.65 4.07 22.15
C ALA A 128 -9.56 5.16 22.17
N ASP A 129 -8.57 5.01 23.02
CA ASP A 129 -7.46 5.96 23.13
C ASP A 129 -6.59 5.99 21.87
N VAL A 130 -6.21 4.81 21.35
CA VAL A 130 -5.40 4.71 20.12
C VAL A 130 -6.22 5.15 18.89
N ALA A 131 -7.52 4.86 18.85
CA ALA A 131 -8.38 5.36 17.79
C ALA A 131 -8.47 6.90 17.78
N ARG A 132 -8.54 7.52 18.97
CA ARG A 132 -8.47 8.99 19.10
C ARG A 132 -7.14 9.53 18.62
N MET A 133 -6.03 8.89 18.99
CA MET A 133 -4.68 9.24 18.52
C MET A 133 -4.61 9.24 16.99
N TYR A 134 -5.10 8.18 16.35
CA TYR A 134 -5.08 8.08 14.88
C TYR A 134 -6.01 9.10 14.21
N ARG A 135 -7.18 9.39 14.78
CA ARG A 135 -8.08 10.43 14.28
C ARG A 135 -7.43 11.81 14.33
N ASN A 136 -6.82 12.16 15.44
CA ASN A 136 -6.12 13.44 15.60
C ASN A 136 -4.96 13.56 14.60
N TYR A 137 -4.22 12.47 14.39
CA TYR A 137 -3.17 12.42 13.37
C TYR A 137 -3.72 12.62 11.97
N ALA A 138 -4.78 11.91 11.61
CA ALA A 138 -5.44 12.04 10.31
C ALA A 138 -5.96 13.48 10.08
N GLU A 139 -6.56 14.09 11.10
CA GLU A 139 -7.04 15.49 11.06
C GLU A 139 -5.87 16.47 10.85
N SER A 140 -4.73 16.27 11.50
CA SER A 140 -3.52 17.09 11.30
C SER A 140 -3.01 17.06 9.86
N LYS A 141 -3.19 15.91 9.18
CA LYS A 141 -2.86 15.71 7.76
C LYS A 141 -4.00 16.11 6.81
N ARG A 142 -5.14 16.62 7.33
CA ARG A 142 -6.35 16.98 6.58
C ARG A 142 -7.00 15.79 5.87
N TRP A 143 -6.82 14.58 6.39
CA TRP A 143 -7.50 13.38 5.91
C TRP A 143 -8.87 13.24 6.54
N LYS A 144 -9.80 12.62 5.81
CA LYS A 144 -11.16 12.36 6.31
C LYS A 144 -11.20 11.00 7.01
N VAL A 145 -11.88 10.96 8.16
CA VAL A 145 -12.05 9.72 8.92
C VAL A 145 -13.54 9.38 9.01
N ASN A 146 -13.90 8.20 8.52
CA ASN A 146 -15.27 7.68 8.54
C ASN A 146 -15.32 6.38 9.32
N THR A 147 -16.15 6.30 10.37
CA THR A 147 -16.38 5.04 11.09
C THR A 147 -17.26 4.12 10.24
N LEU A 148 -16.79 2.89 10.02
CA LEU A 148 -17.51 1.87 9.25
C LEU A 148 -18.34 0.96 10.17
N SER A 149 -17.71 0.43 11.23
CA SER A 149 -18.38 -0.41 12.22
C SER A 149 -17.69 -0.32 13.57
N PHE A 150 -18.43 -0.60 14.63
CA PHE A 150 -17.89 -0.68 15.98
C PHE A 150 -18.71 -1.62 16.86
N ASN A 151 -18.04 -2.20 17.85
CA ASN A 151 -18.65 -3.00 18.91
C ASN A 151 -18.17 -2.43 20.25
N GLU A 152 -19.06 -1.73 20.96
CA GLU A 152 -18.73 -1.09 22.23
C GLU A 152 -18.59 -2.10 23.38
N SER A 153 -17.68 -1.79 24.31
CA SER A 153 -17.68 -2.40 25.64
C SER A 153 -18.54 -1.53 26.56
N GLY A 154 -19.23 -2.14 27.55
CA GLY A 154 -20.18 -1.46 28.43
C GLY A 154 -19.63 -0.29 29.27
N ILE A 155 -18.34 0.06 29.15
CA ILE A 155 -17.64 1.10 29.92
C ILE A 155 -17.04 2.22 29.04
N GLY A 156 -17.52 2.37 27.80
CA GLY A 156 -17.05 3.45 26.89
C GLY A 156 -15.81 3.11 26.05
N GLY A 157 -15.36 1.85 26.07
CA GLY A 157 -14.32 1.34 25.15
C GLY A 157 -14.93 0.58 23.98
N PHE A 158 -14.08 0.03 23.11
CA PHE A 158 -14.49 -0.78 21.98
C PHE A 158 -13.84 -2.17 22.04
N LYS A 159 -14.66 -3.22 21.85
CA LYS A 159 -14.15 -4.57 21.58
C LYS A 159 -13.55 -4.65 20.17
N GLU A 160 -14.21 -3.97 19.24
CA GLU A 160 -13.81 -3.85 17.84
C GLU A 160 -14.22 -2.47 17.33
N LEU A 161 -13.33 -1.84 16.56
CA LEU A 161 -13.60 -0.58 15.90
C LEU A 161 -12.96 -0.61 14.51
N VAL A 162 -13.75 -0.30 13.48
CA VAL A 162 -13.31 -0.23 12.09
C VAL A 162 -13.64 1.14 11.55
N PHE A 163 -12.64 1.83 11.01
CA PHE A 163 -12.84 3.13 10.36
C PHE A 163 -11.94 3.26 9.13
N MET A 164 -12.39 4.06 8.18
CA MET A 164 -11.66 4.41 6.97
C MET A 164 -10.96 5.74 7.14
N VAL A 165 -9.74 5.84 6.65
CA VAL A 165 -9.02 7.11 6.51
C VAL A 165 -8.79 7.37 5.04
N SER A 166 -9.36 8.46 4.53
CA SER A 166 -9.28 8.84 3.12
C SER A 166 -8.44 10.08 2.94
N GLY A 167 -7.37 9.94 2.15
CA GLY A 167 -6.46 11.03 1.82
C GLY A 167 -5.20 10.52 1.14
N GLN A 168 -4.58 11.38 0.37
CA GLN A 168 -3.36 11.03 -0.38
C GLN A 168 -2.23 10.68 0.60
N GLY A 169 -1.57 9.53 0.34
CA GLY A 169 -0.47 9.05 1.15
C GLY A 169 -0.89 8.47 2.52
N ALA A 170 -2.18 8.20 2.76
CA ALA A 170 -2.65 7.65 4.02
C ALA A 170 -2.02 6.28 4.32
N TYR A 171 -1.98 5.38 3.32
CA TYR A 171 -1.38 4.07 3.49
C TYR A 171 0.13 4.15 3.78
N SER A 172 0.87 5.01 3.09
CA SER A 172 2.31 5.16 3.28
C SER A 172 2.72 5.48 4.72
N ARG A 173 1.86 6.23 5.44
CA ARG A 173 2.09 6.62 6.84
C ARG A 173 1.59 5.57 7.83
N PHE A 174 0.41 4.99 7.59
CA PHE A 174 -0.22 4.06 8.52
C PHE A 174 0.26 2.61 8.37
N LYS A 175 0.87 2.19 7.26
CA LYS A 175 1.32 0.80 7.04
C LYS A 175 2.21 0.25 8.15
N TYR A 176 2.95 1.11 8.84
CA TYR A 176 3.81 0.74 9.96
C TYR A 176 3.05 0.61 11.31
N GLU A 177 1.76 0.94 11.35
CA GLU A 177 0.95 0.83 12.56
C GLU A 177 0.31 -0.56 12.75
N SER A 178 0.43 -1.44 11.75
CA SER A 178 -0.08 -2.81 11.83
C SER A 178 0.69 -3.64 12.86
N GLY A 179 -0.04 -4.33 13.74
CA GLY A 179 0.54 -5.24 14.71
C GLY A 179 -0.10 -5.14 16.09
N VAL A 180 0.62 -5.65 17.10
CA VAL A 180 0.18 -5.66 18.50
C VAL A 180 0.71 -4.46 19.25
N HIS A 181 -0.18 -3.61 19.76
CA HIS A 181 0.16 -2.46 20.60
C HIS A 181 -0.09 -2.81 22.07
N ARG A 182 0.89 -2.55 22.92
CA ARG A 182 0.86 -2.88 24.34
C ARG A 182 0.82 -1.62 25.21
N VAL A 183 -0.10 -1.56 26.15
CA VAL A 183 -0.19 -0.48 27.14
C VAL A 183 0.19 -0.99 28.51
N GLN A 184 0.89 -0.15 29.27
CA GLN A 184 1.21 -0.34 30.69
C GLN A 184 0.73 0.91 31.45
N ARG A 185 -0.39 0.77 32.17
CA ARG A 185 -0.97 1.82 33.00
C ARG A 185 -1.79 1.22 34.13
N ILE A 186 -2.19 2.05 35.09
CA ILE A 186 -3.23 1.72 36.06
C ILE A 186 -4.57 1.92 35.37
N PRO A 187 -5.36 0.85 35.12
CA PRO A 187 -6.64 0.96 34.48
C PRO A 187 -7.62 1.84 35.27
N ALA A 188 -8.54 2.51 34.58
CA ALA A 188 -9.65 3.21 35.23
C ALA A 188 -10.59 2.24 36.00
N THR A 189 -10.55 0.97 35.66
CA THR A 189 -11.32 -0.13 36.28
C THR A 189 -10.64 -0.75 37.49
N GLU A 190 -9.39 -0.38 37.81
CA GLU A 190 -8.58 -0.95 38.87
C GLU A 190 -8.68 -0.13 40.16
N SER A 191 -9.18 -0.73 41.23
CA SER A 191 -9.30 -0.08 42.54
C SER A 191 -8.06 -0.16 43.40
N GLY A 192 -7.15 -1.13 43.12
CA GLY A 192 -5.94 -1.42 43.91
C GLY A 192 -4.69 -0.66 43.46
N GLY A 193 -4.77 0.21 42.46
CA GLY A 193 -3.63 0.98 41.98
C GLY A 193 -2.53 0.17 41.29
N ARG A 194 -2.83 -1.06 40.85
CA ARG A 194 -1.85 -1.94 40.20
C ARG A 194 -1.69 -1.58 38.72
N ILE A 195 -0.45 -1.58 38.24
CA ILE A 195 -0.16 -1.43 36.83
C ILE A 195 -0.54 -2.70 36.08
N HIS A 196 -1.48 -2.58 35.13
CA HIS A 196 -1.84 -3.68 34.22
C HIS A 196 -1.14 -3.54 32.88
N THR A 197 -1.00 -4.67 32.22
CA THR A 197 -0.47 -4.74 30.85
C THR A 197 -1.58 -5.28 29.96
N SER A 198 -2.08 -4.45 29.05
CA SER A 198 -3.11 -4.79 28.10
C SER A 198 -2.61 -4.66 26.66
N THR A 199 -3.25 -5.36 25.74
CA THR A 199 -2.89 -5.34 24.33
C THR A 199 -4.11 -5.10 23.45
N ILE A 200 -3.86 -4.46 22.32
CA ILE A 200 -4.80 -4.37 21.20
C ILE A 200 -4.08 -4.81 19.92
N THR A 201 -4.84 -5.25 18.95
CA THR A 201 -4.35 -5.52 17.61
C THR A 201 -4.85 -4.45 16.66
N VAL A 202 -3.97 -4.01 15.78
CA VAL A 202 -4.26 -3.04 14.71
C VAL A 202 -3.92 -3.69 13.39
N ALA A 203 -4.88 -3.72 12.46
CA ALA A 203 -4.65 -4.10 11.07
C ALA A 203 -4.89 -2.89 10.17
N ILE A 204 -3.99 -2.67 9.23
CA ILE A 204 -4.07 -1.60 8.24
C ILE A 204 -4.19 -2.25 6.86
N MET A 205 -5.33 -2.07 6.24
CA MET A 205 -5.62 -2.62 4.92
C MET A 205 -5.80 -1.48 3.93
N PRO A 206 -5.18 -1.54 2.73
CA PRO A 206 -5.49 -0.57 1.68
C PRO A 206 -6.93 -0.78 1.20
N GLU A 207 -7.61 0.30 0.81
CA GLU A 207 -8.89 0.20 0.14
C GLU A 207 -8.73 -0.50 -1.21
N VAL A 208 -9.46 -1.59 -1.40
CA VAL A 208 -9.46 -2.37 -2.63
C VAL A 208 -10.65 -1.91 -3.48
N GLU A 209 -10.41 -1.69 -4.76
CA GLU A 209 -11.47 -1.40 -5.73
C GLU A 209 -12.29 -2.66 -6.01
N ASP A 210 -13.55 -2.49 -6.40
CA ASP A 210 -14.42 -3.61 -6.77
C ASP A 210 -13.79 -4.42 -7.92
N VAL A 211 -13.86 -5.74 -7.80
CA VAL A 211 -13.33 -6.65 -8.81
C VAL A 211 -14.23 -6.60 -10.04
N GLU A 212 -13.76 -6.04 -11.15
CA GLU A 212 -14.43 -6.16 -12.44
C GLU A 212 -14.01 -7.46 -13.13
N VAL A 213 -14.97 -8.32 -13.46
CA VAL A 213 -14.73 -9.56 -14.18
C VAL A 213 -15.12 -9.38 -15.65
N GLU A 214 -14.10 -9.26 -16.50
CA GLU A 214 -14.27 -9.36 -17.96
C GLU A 214 -14.11 -10.83 -18.39
N ILE A 215 -15.04 -11.29 -19.25
CA ILE A 215 -14.98 -12.65 -19.81
C ILE A 215 -14.44 -12.56 -21.23
N ASP A 216 -13.26 -13.15 -21.47
CA ASP A 216 -12.78 -13.36 -22.83
C ASP A 216 -13.55 -14.53 -23.47
N MET A 217 -14.20 -14.24 -24.61
CA MET A 217 -14.94 -15.25 -25.35
C MET A 217 -14.06 -16.34 -25.94
N ASN A 218 -12.75 -16.09 -26.11
CA ASN A 218 -11.78 -17.09 -26.57
C ASN A 218 -11.51 -18.16 -25.52
N ASP A 219 -11.68 -17.82 -24.24
CA ASP A 219 -11.53 -18.74 -23.11
C ASP A 219 -12.79 -19.57 -22.85
N CYS A 220 -13.83 -19.35 -23.65
CA CYS A 220 -15.13 -20.00 -23.49
C CYS A 220 -15.37 -21.03 -24.58
N LYS A 221 -15.50 -22.31 -24.18
CA LYS A 221 -15.93 -23.38 -25.05
C LYS A 221 -17.43 -23.61 -24.95
N PHE A 222 -18.12 -23.56 -26.10
CA PHE A 222 -19.56 -23.80 -26.20
C PHE A 222 -19.82 -25.15 -26.82
N ASP A 223 -20.55 -26.02 -26.09
CA ASP A 223 -21.07 -27.28 -26.58
C ASP A 223 -22.60 -27.19 -26.58
N VAL A 224 -23.22 -27.64 -27.67
CA VAL A 224 -24.68 -27.74 -27.78
C VAL A 224 -25.15 -29.15 -27.66
N PHE A 225 -26.29 -29.35 -27.00
CA PHE A 225 -26.88 -30.67 -26.82
C PHE A 225 -28.40 -30.59 -26.76
N ARG A 226 -29.04 -31.76 -26.77
CA ARG A 226 -30.51 -31.84 -26.66
C ARG A 226 -30.91 -31.67 -25.20
N ALA A 227 -31.94 -30.82 -24.98
CA ALA A 227 -32.51 -30.65 -23.64
C ALA A 227 -33.11 -31.99 -23.16
N SER A 228 -32.87 -32.32 -21.90
CA SER A 228 -33.37 -33.56 -21.27
C SER A 228 -34.66 -33.37 -20.47
N GLU A 229 -35.46 -32.35 -20.83
CA GLU A 229 -36.75 -32.08 -20.15
C GLU A 229 -37.92 -32.86 -20.78
N ASN A 230 -38.99 -33.11 -19.97
CA ASN A 230 -40.24 -33.67 -20.43
C ASN A 230 -40.94 -32.67 -21.35
N GLY A 231 -40.78 -32.78 -22.65
CA GLY A 231 -41.33 -31.87 -23.64
C GLY A 231 -41.78 -32.53 -24.91
N GLY A 232 -42.58 -31.83 -25.73
CA GLY A 232 -43.13 -32.33 -26.99
C GLY A 232 -42.08 -32.45 -28.11
N GLN A 233 -42.50 -32.73 -29.35
CA GLN A 233 -41.64 -33.02 -30.52
C GLN A 233 -40.53 -31.99 -30.77
N CYS A 234 -40.70 -30.71 -30.39
CA CYS A 234 -39.73 -29.63 -30.61
C CYS A 234 -38.50 -29.77 -29.69
N VAL A 235 -38.66 -30.28 -28.47
CA VAL A 235 -37.56 -30.46 -27.50
C VAL A 235 -36.67 -31.64 -27.85
N ASN A 236 -37.25 -32.67 -28.48
CA ASN A 236 -36.53 -33.89 -28.86
C ASN A 236 -35.79 -33.81 -30.21
N THR A 237 -36.06 -32.77 -31.00
CA THR A 237 -35.49 -32.64 -32.35
C THR A 237 -34.48 -31.52 -32.51
N THR A 238 -34.46 -30.54 -31.58
CA THR A 238 -33.62 -29.34 -31.71
C THR A 238 -32.56 -29.32 -30.60
N ASP A 239 -31.29 -29.09 -30.95
CA ASP A 239 -30.19 -28.94 -30.00
C ASP A 239 -30.25 -27.52 -29.42
N SER A 240 -31.18 -27.28 -28.48
CA SER A 240 -31.40 -25.95 -27.85
C SER A 240 -30.60 -25.74 -26.56
N ALA A 241 -30.16 -26.80 -25.90
CA ALA A 241 -29.40 -26.72 -24.68
C ALA A 241 -27.92 -26.35 -24.94
N VAL A 242 -27.36 -25.49 -24.11
CA VAL A 242 -25.99 -24.99 -24.22
C VAL A 242 -25.20 -25.35 -22.95
N ARG A 243 -24.03 -25.93 -23.16
CA ARG A 243 -23.02 -26.10 -22.11
C ARG A 243 -21.86 -25.16 -22.42
N LEU A 244 -21.56 -24.30 -21.46
CA LEU A 244 -20.47 -23.34 -21.52
C LEU A 244 -19.39 -23.78 -20.54
N THR A 245 -18.17 -24.00 -21.02
CA THR A 245 -17.02 -24.34 -20.20
C THR A 245 -16.00 -23.21 -20.29
N HIS A 246 -15.67 -22.61 -19.17
CA HIS A 246 -14.59 -21.62 -19.07
C HIS A 246 -13.26 -22.38 -18.87
N ILE A 247 -12.39 -22.35 -19.87
CA ILE A 247 -11.18 -23.17 -19.95
C ILE A 247 -10.21 -22.90 -18.78
N PRO A 248 -9.88 -21.63 -18.43
CA PRO A 248 -8.89 -21.35 -17.39
C PRO A 248 -9.32 -21.79 -15.98
N THR A 249 -10.62 -21.67 -15.66
CA THR A 249 -11.13 -22.01 -14.32
C THR A 249 -11.78 -23.38 -14.24
N GLY A 250 -12.07 -24.02 -15.39
CA GLY A 250 -12.79 -25.29 -15.46
C GLY A 250 -14.28 -25.21 -15.06
N ILE A 251 -14.83 -24.00 -14.88
CA ILE A 251 -16.24 -23.82 -14.52
C ILE A 251 -17.11 -24.22 -15.70
N VAL A 252 -18.10 -25.10 -15.43
CA VAL A 252 -19.07 -25.54 -16.42
C VAL A 252 -20.45 -25.03 -16.04
N VAL A 253 -21.13 -24.39 -16.98
CA VAL A 253 -22.49 -23.89 -16.86
C VAL A 253 -23.35 -24.55 -17.96
N SER A 254 -24.46 -25.17 -17.58
CA SER A 254 -25.44 -25.73 -18.53
C SER A 254 -26.75 -24.98 -18.41
N CYS A 255 -27.30 -24.52 -19.54
CA CYS A 255 -28.59 -23.88 -19.63
C CYS A 255 -29.45 -24.56 -20.68
N GLN A 256 -30.67 -24.98 -20.29
CA GLN A 256 -31.63 -25.66 -21.16
C GLN A 256 -33.06 -25.15 -21.03
N ASP A 257 -33.29 -24.10 -20.22
CA ASP A 257 -34.62 -23.62 -19.82
C ASP A 257 -35.40 -22.98 -20.97
N GLU A 258 -34.69 -22.44 -21.97
CA GLU A 258 -35.32 -21.72 -23.09
C GLU A 258 -35.34 -22.59 -24.37
N LYS A 259 -36.38 -22.38 -25.19
CA LYS A 259 -36.49 -23.03 -26.51
C LYS A 259 -35.48 -22.52 -27.54
N SER A 260 -34.83 -21.41 -27.29
CA SER A 260 -33.87 -20.77 -28.18
C SER A 260 -32.44 -20.97 -27.68
N GLN A 261 -31.60 -21.60 -28.51
CA GLN A 261 -30.17 -21.78 -28.26
C GLN A 261 -29.47 -20.46 -27.93
N LEU A 262 -29.80 -19.35 -28.65
CA LEU A 262 -29.20 -18.05 -28.43
C LEU A 262 -29.50 -17.50 -27.03
N LYS A 263 -30.77 -17.64 -26.59
CA LYS A 263 -31.17 -17.22 -25.23
C LYS A 263 -30.51 -18.06 -24.15
N ASN A 264 -30.35 -19.38 -24.37
CA ASN A 264 -29.62 -20.25 -23.45
C ASN A 264 -28.14 -19.89 -23.40
N LYS A 265 -27.51 -19.49 -24.52
CA LYS A 265 -26.14 -19.00 -24.57
C LYS A 265 -25.96 -17.73 -23.75
N ASP A 266 -26.84 -16.73 -23.93
CA ASP A 266 -26.80 -15.46 -23.18
C ASP A 266 -27.00 -15.68 -21.68
N LYS A 267 -27.92 -16.61 -21.32
CA LYS A 267 -28.17 -16.96 -19.94
C LYS A 267 -26.97 -17.70 -19.31
N ALA A 268 -26.34 -18.62 -20.05
CA ALA A 268 -25.15 -19.33 -19.61
C ALA A 268 -23.98 -18.35 -19.36
N LEU A 269 -23.79 -17.34 -20.23
CA LEU A 269 -22.78 -16.29 -20.04
C LEU A 269 -23.05 -15.46 -18.77
N LYS A 270 -24.30 -15.09 -18.51
CA LYS A 270 -24.66 -14.35 -17.30
C LYS A 270 -24.37 -15.17 -16.03
N VAL A 271 -24.72 -16.46 -16.05
CA VAL A 271 -24.44 -17.36 -14.93
C VAL A 271 -22.95 -17.58 -14.75
N LEU A 272 -22.21 -17.73 -15.85
CA LEU A 272 -20.75 -17.83 -15.79
C LEU A 272 -20.12 -16.56 -15.17
N ARG A 273 -20.58 -15.37 -15.59
CA ARG A 273 -20.11 -14.09 -15.02
C ARG A 273 -20.33 -14.02 -13.51
N SER A 274 -21.51 -14.38 -13.03
CA SER A 274 -21.77 -14.45 -11.60
C SER A 274 -20.83 -15.41 -10.87
N ARG A 275 -20.61 -16.60 -11.40
CA ARG A 275 -19.74 -17.60 -10.75
C ARG A 275 -18.26 -17.19 -10.77
N LEU A 276 -17.80 -16.56 -11.84
CA LEU A 276 -16.45 -16.02 -11.91
C LEU A 276 -16.28 -14.86 -10.92
N TYR A 277 -17.28 -13.98 -10.83
CA TYR A 277 -17.28 -12.89 -9.85
C TYR A 277 -17.22 -13.42 -8.41
N GLU A 278 -18.04 -14.42 -8.07
CA GLU A 278 -18.02 -15.07 -6.75
C GLU A 278 -16.64 -15.70 -6.45
N LEU A 279 -16.03 -16.36 -7.44
CA LEU A 279 -14.73 -17.00 -7.30
C LEU A 279 -13.62 -15.95 -7.07
N GLU A 280 -13.60 -14.87 -7.86
CA GLU A 280 -12.62 -13.80 -7.69
C GLU A 280 -12.83 -13.03 -6.38
N GLN A 281 -14.07 -12.80 -5.99
CA GLN A 281 -14.40 -12.19 -4.69
C GLN A 281 -13.93 -13.08 -3.53
N GLN A 282 -14.10 -14.40 -3.63
CA GLN A 282 -13.63 -15.35 -2.62
C GLN A 282 -12.10 -15.33 -2.52
N LYS A 283 -11.39 -15.33 -3.65
CA LYS A 283 -9.92 -15.24 -3.66
C LYS A 283 -9.43 -13.94 -3.01
N ALA A 284 -10.02 -12.81 -3.42
CA ALA A 284 -9.67 -11.51 -2.84
C ALA A 284 -9.91 -11.50 -1.32
N HIS A 285 -11.02 -12.06 -0.86
CA HIS A 285 -11.34 -12.18 0.56
C HIS A 285 -10.34 -13.08 1.31
N ASP A 286 -9.96 -14.23 0.73
CA ASP A 286 -9.01 -15.15 1.33
C ASP A 286 -7.60 -14.53 1.41
N GLU A 287 -7.18 -13.79 0.38
CA GLU A 287 -5.92 -13.04 0.37
C GLU A 287 -5.92 -11.92 1.43
N GLU A 288 -7.03 -11.18 1.53
CA GLU A 288 -7.19 -10.13 2.53
C GLU A 288 -7.16 -10.72 3.95
N ALA A 289 -7.86 -11.84 4.17
CA ALA A 289 -7.85 -12.56 5.45
C ALA A 289 -6.45 -13.06 5.81
N ALA A 290 -5.70 -13.58 4.84
CA ALA A 290 -4.31 -14.00 5.03
C ALA A 290 -3.39 -12.83 5.38
N LYS A 291 -3.50 -11.70 4.66
CA LYS A 291 -2.76 -10.46 4.96
C LYS A 291 -3.09 -9.94 6.36
N ARG A 292 -4.39 -9.85 6.71
CA ARG A 292 -4.83 -9.46 8.05
C ARG A 292 -4.24 -10.36 9.13
N LYS A 293 -4.30 -11.67 8.94
CA LYS A 293 -3.73 -12.64 9.88
C LYS A 293 -2.22 -12.49 10.06
N SER A 294 -1.48 -12.23 8.99
CA SER A 294 -0.02 -12.02 9.06
C SER A 294 0.35 -10.75 9.83
N GLN A 295 -0.47 -9.69 9.73
CA GLN A 295 -0.25 -8.43 10.45
C GLN A 295 -0.50 -8.53 11.96
N ILE A 296 -1.54 -9.28 12.36
CA ILE A 296 -2.04 -9.28 13.75
C ILE A 296 -1.37 -10.38 14.59
N GLY A 297 -0.88 -11.46 13.96
CA GLY A 297 -0.36 -12.63 14.67
C GLY A 297 -1.43 -13.27 15.57
N THR A 298 -1.05 -13.62 16.79
CA THR A 298 -1.96 -14.18 17.83
C THR A 298 -2.53 -13.11 18.75
N GLY A 299 -2.03 -11.87 18.69
CA GLY A 299 -2.37 -10.78 19.61
C GLY A 299 -1.79 -10.94 21.01
N ASP A 300 -0.84 -11.86 21.21
CA ASP A 300 -0.17 -12.07 22.49
C ASP A 300 0.70 -10.86 22.86
N ARG A 301 0.88 -10.66 24.18
CA ARG A 301 1.75 -9.62 24.75
C ARG A 301 3.22 -9.71 24.32
N SER A 302 3.66 -10.88 23.92
CA SER A 302 5.02 -11.12 23.40
C SER A 302 5.26 -10.57 22.00
N GLU A 303 4.21 -10.53 21.16
CA GLU A 303 4.26 -10.09 19.75
C GLU A 303 4.20 -8.57 19.56
N LYS A 304 4.31 -7.81 20.65
CA LYS A 304 4.23 -6.35 20.64
C LYS A 304 5.19 -5.70 19.65
N ILE A 305 4.66 -4.83 18.81
CA ILE A 305 5.47 -3.91 18.00
C ILE A 305 5.80 -2.64 18.79
N ARG A 306 4.87 -2.17 19.62
CA ARG A 306 5.02 -0.91 20.36
C ARG A 306 4.47 -1.01 21.78
N THR A 307 5.14 -0.34 22.74
CA THR A 307 4.70 -0.24 24.12
C THR A 307 4.50 1.20 24.54
N TYR A 308 3.33 1.49 25.08
CA TYR A 308 2.92 2.76 25.67
C TYR A 308 3.00 2.63 27.19
N ASN A 309 4.01 3.25 27.81
CA ASN A 309 4.27 3.18 29.25
C ASN A 309 3.89 4.48 29.92
N TYR A 310 2.71 4.53 30.52
CA TYR A 310 2.17 5.71 31.18
C TYR A 310 2.95 6.12 32.42
N PRO A 311 3.32 5.20 33.35
CA PRO A 311 4.12 5.57 34.53
C PRO A 311 5.45 6.23 34.20
N GLN A 312 6.03 5.93 33.04
CA GLN A 312 7.33 6.47 32.61
C GLN A 312 7.18 7.54 31.53
N GLY A 313 5.95 7.88 31.09
CA GLY A 313 5.67 8.90 30.07
C GLY A 313 6.34 8.62 28.71
N ARG A 314 6.58 7.33 28.37
CA ARG A 314 7.33 6.96 27.17
C ARG A 314 6.59 6.00 26.27
N VAL A 315 6.91 6.10 24.97
CA VAL A 315 6.53 5.13 23.93
C VAL A 315 7.80 4.49 23.40
N THR A 316 7.80 3.16 23.29
CA THR A 316 8.93 2.40 22.72
C THR A 316 8.46 1.57 21.55
N ASP A 317 9.01 1.81 20.36
CA ASP A 317 8.86 0.92 19.20
C ASP A 317 9.97 -0.13 19.23
N HIS A 318 9.55 -1.39 19.30
CA HIS A 318 10.48 -2.50 19.51
C HIS A 318 11.17 -2.95 18.21
N ARG A 319 10.62 -2.61 17.06
CA ARG A 319 11.18 -2.96 15.74
C ARG A 319 12.50 -2.26 15.48
N ILE A 320 12.56 -0.97 15.81
CA ILE A 320 13.72 -0.10 15.62
C ILE A 320 14.39 0.31 16.94
N LYS A 321 13.91 -0.22 18.09
CA LYS A 321 14.40 0.09 19.44
C LYS A 321 14.34 1.58 19.78
N LEU A 322 13.46 2.34 19.14
CA LEU A 322 13.25 3.77 19.39
C LEU A 322 12.44 3.97 20.66
N THR A 323 12.88 4.86 21.54
CA THR A 323 12.15 5.25 22.74
C THR A 323 11.98 6.78 22.77
N LEU A 324 10.74 7.23 22.82
CA LEU A 324 10.38 8.64 22.90
C LEU A 324 9.70 8.94 24.24
N HIS A 325 10.19 9.95 24.95
CA HIS A 325 9.67 10.39 26.26
C HIS A 325 8.62 11.51 26.10
N LYS A 326 7.66 11.32 25.19
CA LYS A 326 6.58 12.26 24.87
C LYS A 326 5.24 11.55 24.66
N LEU A 327 4.91 10.62 25.57
CA LEU A 327 3.69 9.82 25.48
C LEU A 327 2.44 10.66 25.25
N ASP A 328 2.25 11.74 26.00
CA ASP A 328 1.05 12.58 25.91
C ASP A 328 0.91 13.25 24.53
N SER A 329 2.01 13.74 23.96
CA SER A 329 2.05 14.31 22.63
C SER A 329 1.65 13.26 21.57
N ILE A 330 2.24 12.08 21.67
CA ILE A 330 1.95 10.96 20.76
C ILE A 330 0.47 10.56 20.86
N MET A 331 -0.08 10.40 22.07
CA MET A 331 -1.50 10.07 22.28
C MET A 331 -2.47 11.16 21.80
N ASN A 332 -1.98 12.38 21.62
CA ASN A 332 -2.72 13.49 21.01
C ASN A 332 -2.54 13.59 19.48
N GLY A 333 -1.78 12.67 18.86
CA GLY A 333 -1.67 12.56 17.40
C GLY A 333 -0.33 13.01 16.83
N ASP A 334 0.69 13.33 17.64
CA ASP A 334 2.05 13.67 17.16
C ASP A 334 2.83 12.38 16.87
N LEU A 335 2.58 11.80 15.68
CA LEU A 335 3.17 10.53 15.25
C LEU A 335 4.32 10.71 14.25
N ASP A 336 4.57 11.92 13.75
CA ASP A 336 5.50 12.12 12.63
C ASP A 336 6.90 11.59 12.93
N GLU A 337 7.52 11.96 14.05
CA GLU A 337 8.87 11.50 14.39
C GLU A 337 8.98 9.97 14.45
N LEU A 338 7.96 9.32 14.96
CA LEU A 338 7.92 7.86 15.07
C LEU A 338 7.77 7.19 13.71
N ILE A 339 6.85 7.72 12.87
CA ILE A 339 6.61 7.20 11.52
C ILE A 339 7.80 7.49 10.61
N ASP A 340 8.41 8.67 10.69
CA ASP A 340 9.58 9.04 9.89
C ASP A 340 10.77 8.15 10.24
N SER A 341 10.98 7.83 11.51
CA SER A 341 12.03 6.90 11.95
C SER A 341 11.80 5.48 11.43
N LEU A 342 10.54 5.01 11.39
CA LEU A 342 10.19 3.71 10.82
C LEU A 342 10.36 3.69 9.30
N THR A 343 9.98 4.77 8.63
CA THR A 343 10.16 4.93 7.18
C THR A 343 11.64 4.91 6.81
N ALA A 344 12.48 5.64 7.56
CA ALA A 344 13.92 5.64 7.35
C ALA A 344 14.55 4.25 7.56
N ALA A 345 14.10 3.52 8.57
CA ALA A 345 14.57 2.16 8.83
C ALA A 345 14.15 1.18 7.72
N ASP A 346 12.92 1.28 7.21
CA ASP A 346 12.41 0.47 6.08
C ASP A 346 13.19 0.79 4.79
N GLN A 347 13.44 2.07 4.52
CA GLN A 347 14.24 2.50 3.38
C GLN A 347 15.67 1.97 3.45
N ALA A 348 16.32 2.06 4.62
CA ALA A 348 17.65 1.53 4.84
C ALA A 348 17.71 0.01 4.62
N ALA A 349 16.71 -0.74 5.10
CA ALA A 349 16.63 -2.18 4.88
C ALA A 349 16.45 -2.53 3.39
N LYS A 350 15.61 -1.78 2.66
CA LYS A 350 15.42 -1.96 1.21
C LYS A 350 16.68 -1.65 0.42
N LEU A 351 17.41 -0.58 0.77
CA LEU A 351 18.69 -0.24 0.14
C LEU A 351 19.72 -1.34 0.35
N SER A 352 19.84 -1.87 1.57
CA SER A 352 20.76 -2.99 1.86
C SER A 352 20.45 -4.22 1.01
N ASN A 353 19.17 -4.57 0.84
CA ASN A 353 18.77 -5.69 0.00
C ASN A 353 19.06 -5.45 -1.49
N MET A 354 18.96 -4.20 -1.97
CA MET A 354 19.28 -3.83 -3.37
C MET A 354 20.78 -3.84 -3.67
N GLU A 355 21.64 -3.70 -2.65
CA GLU A 355 23.09 -3.79 -2.79
C GLU A 355 23.60 -5.25 -2.79
N GLU A 356 22.79 -6.20 -2.27
CA GLU A 356 23.13 -7.62 -2.27
C GLU A 356 22.69 -8.38 -3.55
N GLU A 357 21.77 -7.81 -4.36
CA GLU A 357 21.35 -8.31 -5.68
C GLU A 357 22.19 -7.71 -6.83
#